data_55a78844b7645a2642f15213d43e93c2
#
_entry.id   55a78844b7645a2642f15213d43e93c2
#
_cell.length_a   1.000
_cell.length_b   1.000
_cell.length_c   1.000
_cell.angle_alpha   90.00
_cell.angle_beta   90.00
_cell.angle_gamma   90.00
#
_symmetry.space_group_name_H-M   'P 1'
#
loop_
_entity.id
_entity.type
_entity.pdbx_description
1 polymer ?
#
loop_
_entity_poly.entity_id
_entity_poly.type
_entity_poly.pdbx_seq_one_letter_code
_entity_poly.pdbx_strand_id
1 'polypeptide(L)' 'MSQNTDYNAQEICSAPWATQREWIKKWWNNDYYITSVTCRNGMWTVVMS' A
#
# COMPACT_ATOMS: atom_id res chain seq x y z
N MET A 1 13.54 -21.83 0.90
CA MET A 1 13.19 -21.41 1.06
C MET A 1 12.44 -20.90 0.92
N SER A 2 12.32 -20.64 0.84
CA SER A 2 11.85 -20.08 0.92
C SER A 2 10.97 -19.71 0.95
N GLN A 3 10.74 -19.47 1.07
CA GLN A 3 10.11 -19.04 1.22
C GLN A 3 9.18 -18.69 1.24
N ASN A 4 8.76 -18.67 1.24
CA ASN A 4 7.91 -18.39 1.54
C ASN A 4 7.31 -17.46 1.70
N THR A 5 7.28 -17.29 2.00
CA THR A 5 7.24 -15.98 2.23
C THR A 5 6.69 -15.15 1.17
N ASP A 6 6.60 -15.53 0.09
CA ASP A 6 6.23 -14.72 -0.90
C ASP A 6 4.84 -14.35 -0.96
N TYR A 7 4.00 -15.01 -0.41
CA TYR A 7 2.67 -14.53 -0.43
C TYR A 7 2.52 -13.34 0.44
N ASN A 8 3.60 -12.89 1.00
CA ASN A 8 3.58 -11.63 1.65
C ASN A 8 3.85 -10.54 0.68
N ALA A 9 3.27 -10.52 -0.46
CA ALA A 9 3.41 -9.44 -1.39
C ALA A 9 2.74 -8.22 -0.81
N GLN A 10 3.41 -7.53 0.05
CA GLN A 10 2.90 -6.40 0.78
C GLN A 10 3.59 -5.14 0.29
N GLU A 11 2.80 -4.12 -0.04
CA GLU A 11 3.35 -2.87 -0.53
C GLU A 11 3.05 -1.75 0.44
N ILE A 12 4.01 -0.90 0.71
CA ILE A 12 3.86 0.21 1.63
C ILE A 12 4.26 1.48 0.88
N CYS A 13 3.44 2.50 1.02
CA CYS A 13 3.72 3.79 0.40
C CYS A 13 3.37 4.92 1.33
N SER A 14 4.27 5.88 1.47
CA SER A 14 4.02 7.09 2.24
C SER A 14 4.06 8.26 1.29
N ALA A 15 2.96 8.98 1.18
CA ALA A 15 2.88 10.12 0.26
C ALA A 15 1.71 11.01 0.63
N PRO A 16 1.71 12.27 0.16
CA PRO A 16 0.58 13.15 0.35
C PRO A 16 -0.65 12.54 -0.32
N TRP A 17 -1.83 12.90 0.15
CA TRP A 17 -3.05 12.30 -0.35
C TRP A 17 -3.20 12.40 -1.87
N ALA A 18 -2.83 13.55 -2.43
CA ALA A 18 -2.97 13.74 -3.87
C ALA A 18 -2.19 12.68 -4.67
N THR A 19 -1.03 12.29 -4.18
CA THR A 19 -0.22 11.25 -4.83
C THR A 19 -0.71 9.87 -4.41
N GLN A 20 -1.07 9.72 -3.14
CA GLN A 20 -1.45 8.44 -2.59
C GLN A 20 -2.69 7.86 -3.27
N ARG A 21 -3.66 8.70 -3.58
CA ARG A 21 -4.90 8.22 -4.20
C ARG A 21 -4.64 7.56 -5.56
N GLU A 22 -3.67 8.09 -6.31
CA GLU A 22 -3.32 7.50 -7.61
C GLU A 22 -2.63 6.17 -7.41
N TRP A 23 -1.74 6.10 -6.43
CA TRP A 23 -1.03 4.88 -6.11
C TRP A 23 -2.02 3.80 -5.68
N ILE A 24 -2.99 4.17 -4.86
CA ILE A 24 -4.00 3.21 -4.38
C ILE A 24 -4.79 2.64 -5.56
N LYS A 25 -5.20 3.50 -6.49
CA LYS A 25 -5.94 3.04 -7.65
C LYS A 25 -5.14 2.04 -8.45
N LYS A 26 -3.86 2.30 -8.62
CA LYS A 26 -2.99 1.43 -9.37
C LYS A 26 -2.96 0.04 -8.75
N TRP A 27 -2.82 -0.04 -7.45
CA TRP A 27 -2.73 -1.32 -6.79
C TRP A 27 -4.07 -2.03 -6.68
N TRP A 28 -5.16 -1.30 -6.59
CA TRP A 28 -6.48 -1.91 -6.63
C TRP A 28 -6.70 -2.66 -7.95
N ASN A 29 -6.18 -2.11 -9.04
CA ASN A 29 -6.29 -2.77 -10.33
C ASN A 29 -5.44 -4.04 -10.40
N ASN A 30 -4.58 -4.24 -9.42
CA ASN A 30 -3.75 -5.43 -9.35
C ASN A 30 -4.22 -6.38 -8.24
N ASP A 31 -5.49 -6.25 -7.86
CA ASP A 31 -6.10 -7.13 -6.85
C ASP A 31 -5.48 -6.97 -5.46
N TYR A 32 -4.94 -5.80 -5.19
CA TYR A 32 -4.45 -5.48 -3.86
C TYR A 32 -5.53 -4.79 -3.06
N TYR A 33 -5.52 -4.99 -1.75
CA TYR A 33 -6.47 -4.36 -0.86
C TYR A 33 -5.73 -3.62 0.23
N ILE A 34 -6.33 -2.55 0.72
CA ILE A 34 -5.75 -1.78 1.80
C ILE A 34 -5.91 -2.57 3.09
N THR A 35 -4.80 -2.84 3.75
CA THR A 35 -4.82 -3.54 5.03
C THR A 35 -4.58 -2.60 6.20
N SER A 36 -3.95 -1.45 5.95
CA SER A 36 -3.70 -0.48 7.00
C SER A 36 -3.50 0.89 6.40
N VAL A 37 -3.99 1.92 7.08
CA VAL A 37 -3.83 3.29 6.65
C VAL A 37 -3.48 4.13 7.87
N THR A 38 -2.43 4.94 7.76
CA THR A 38 -2.02 5.84 8.81
C THR A 38 -1.76 7.21 8.20
N CYS A 39 -2.13 8.26 8.91
CA CYS A 39 -1.87 9.61 8.46
C CYS A 39 -1.04 10.33 9.51
N ARG A 40 0.01 11.02 9.06
CA ARG A 40 0.88 11.71 9.98
C ARG A 40 1.51 12.92 9.28
N ASN A 41 1.33 14.09 9.84
CA ASN A 41 1.91 15.32 9.29
C ASN A 41 1.58 15.51 7.81
N GLY A 42 0.36 15.21 7.42
CA GLY A 42 -0.04 15.37 6.02
C GLY A 42 0.43 14.26 5.09
N MET A 43 1.13 13.29 5.64
CA MET A 43 1.59 12.15 4.85
C MET A 43 0.73 10.93 5.18
N TRP A 44 0.29 10.27 4.14
CA TRP A 44 -0.52 9.08 4.31
C TRP A 44 0.31 7.85 4.04
N THR A 45 0.35 6.95 5.00
CA THR A 45 1.05 5.68 4.83
C THR A 45 0.00 4.61 4.62
N VAL A 46 0.04 3.96 3.48
CA VAL A 46 -0.92 2.91 3.14
C VAL A 46 -0.18 1.61 2.94
N VAL A 47 -0.71 0.57 3.55
CA VAL A 47 -0.17 -0.78 3.39
C VAL A 47 -1.21 -1.59 2.64
N MET A 48 -0.78 -2.24 1.57
CA MET A 48 -1.65 -3.07 0.76
C MET A 48 -1.09 -4.48 0.63
N SER A 49 -1.96 -5.42 0.50
CA SER A 49 -1.52 -6.80 0.28
C SER A 49 -2.57 -7.63 -0.45
#